data_c386e8e403bc52ee3ddaa495c2f69eb1
#
_entry.id   c386e8e403bc52ee3ddaa495c2f69eb1
#
_cell.length_a   1.000
_cell.length_b   1.000
_cell.length_c   1.000
_cell.angle_alpha   90.00
_cell.angle_beta   90.00
_cell.angle_gamma   90.00
#
_symmetry.space_group_name_H-M   'P 1'
#
loop_
_entity.id
_entity.type
_entity.pdbx_description
1 polymer ?
#
loop_
_entity_poly.entity_id
_entity_poly.type
_entity_poly.pdbx_seq_one_letter_code
_entity_poly.pdbx_strand_id
1 'polypeptide(L)'
;MDNKKQYQEKLGTPEKAASLVKSGDWVDYGWCANTATTVDSALAARIGEITDLKFRGGILMWHPEVLKVPDAEKHVTWNSWHSSGLERKLCATDMGFYIPLRYSELPRMYRENCQVDVAFFQVAPMDENGYFNFGANNSHMAAVCDVAKKIVVEVNTNVPYCNGVKEQGVHIDDVTMILEGSNPAMAQLPSGAATEVDQAVAKLIVEEIPNGACLQLGIGGMPNAVGSMIAQSDLKDLGVHTEMYVDAFVDIAKAGKINGKFKSIDQGKQVFAFAAGTEKLYEYIHQNPEVFSAPVDYTNDVRNVSQLEKFISINNAVDLDLFGQVNSESAGTKHISGAGGQLDFVLGSYLSKGGKSFICCSSAYTDKSGTLHSRIRPTLSSGSIVTDT
;
A
#
# COMPACT_ATOMS: atom_id res chain seq x y z
N MET A 1 15.51 -21.75 21.35
CA MET A 1 16.85 -21.75 20.71
C MET A 1 17.42 -20.34 20.85
N ASP A 2 18.74 -20.14 20.88
CA ASP A 2 19.30 -18.78 20.92
C ASP A 2 19.06 -18.11 19.55
N ASN A 3 18.23 -17.06 19.51
CA ASN A 3 17.86 -16.37 18.29
C ASN A 3 19.09 -15.83 17.53
N LYS A 4 20.13 -15.41 18.25
CA LYS A 4 21.38 -14.93 17.63
C LYS A 4 22.13 -16.06 16.93
N LYS A 5 22.17 -17.24 17.53
CA LYS A 5 22.80 -18.42 16.92
C LYS A 5 22.01 -18.86 15.68
N GLN A 6 20.70 -18.92 15.79
CA GLN A 6 19.79 -19.25 14.68
C GLN A 6 19.91 -18.24 13.53
N TYR A 7 20.06 -16.96 13.84
CA TYR A 7 20.30 -15.91 12.84
C TYR A 7 21.55 -16.22 12.01
N GLN A 8 22.67 -16.53 12.67
CA GLN A 8 23.92 -16.87 11.98
C GLN A 8 23.80 -18.16 11.14
N GLU A 9 23.08 -19.15 11.61
CA GLU A 9 22.85 -20.42 10.88
C GLU A 9 21.97 -20.21 9.62
N LYS A 10 21.05 -19.21 9.63
CA LYS A 10 20.16 -18.89 8.51
C LYS A 10 20.70 -17.84 7.55
N LEU A 11 21.86 -17.26 7.81
CA LEU A 11 22.50 -16.33 6.88
C LEU A 11 22.79 -16.99 5.54
N GLY A 12 22.46 -16.31 4.46
CA GLY A 12 22.69 -16.75 3.09
C GLY A 12 23.23 -15.65 2.19
N THR A 13 23.52 -16.04 0.94
CA THR A 13 23.88 -15.09 -0.11
C THR A 13 22.72 -14.87 -1.08
N PRO A 14 22.68 -13.76 -1.83
CA PRO A 14 21.66 -13.52 -2.85
C PRO A 14 21.57 -14.66 -3.87
N GLU A 15 22.69 -15.26 -4.28
CA GLU A 15 22.74 -16.37 -5.24
C GLU A 15 22.11 -17.64 -4.63
N LYS A 16 22.40 -17.92 -3.36
CA LYS A 16 21.79 -19.05 -2.66
C LYS A 16 20.29 -18.86 -2.49
N ALA A 17 19.83 -17.64 -2.18
CA ALA A 17 18.42 -17.31 -2.11
C ALA A 17 17.74 -17.44 -3.49
N ALA A 18 18.34 -16.89 -4.53
CA ALA A 18 17.85 -17.04 -5.91
C ALA A 18 17.77 -18.50 -6.35
N SER A 19 18.68 -19.39 -5.88
CA SER A 19 18.67 -20.82 -6.19
C SER A 19 17.48 -21.59 -5.59
N LEU A 20 16.76 -20.99 -4.63
CA LEU A 20 15.54 -21.58 -4.07
C LEU A 20 14.37 -21.55 -5.05
N VAL A 21 14.41 -20.64 -6.04
CA VAL A 21 13.38 -20.47 -7.06
C VAL A 21 13.55 -21.47 -8.18
N LYS A 22 12.45 -22.09 -8.62
CA LYS A 22 12.40 -23.10 -9.67
C LYS A 22 11.39 -22.74 -10.74
N SER A 23 11.48 -23.38 -11.89
CA SER A 23 10.48 -23.27 -12.95
C SER A 23 9.08 -23.64 -12.43
N GLY A 24 8.09 -22.86 -12.79
CA GLY A 24 6.71 -23.03 -12.37
C GLY A 24 6.34 -22.40 -11.03
N ASP A 25 7.32 -21.88 -10.27
CA ASP A 25 7.07 -21.32 -8.94
C ASP A 25 6.23 -20.03 -9.00
N TRP A 26 5.46 -19.82 -7.93
CA TRP A 26 4.88 -18.55 -7.56
C TRP A 26 5.78 -17.85 -6.54
N VAL A 27 6.28 -16.70 -6.90
CA VAL A 27 7.18 -15.90 -6.07
C VAL A 27 6.46 -14.63 -5.61
N ASP A 28 6.38 -14.43 -4.31
CA ASP A 28 5.93 -13.18 -3.73
C ASP A 28 7.14 -12.25 -3.52
N TYR A 29 7.01 -11.01 -3.98
CA TYR A 29 8.11 -10.03 -4.00
C TYR A 29 7.91 -8.89 -3.00
N GLY A 30 7.04 -9.09 -2.02
CA GLY A 30 6.64 -8.06 -1.08
C GLY A 30 5.73 -7.01 -1.70
N TRP A 31 5.62 -5.89 -1.02
CA TRP A 31 4.65 -4.85 -1.35
C TRP A 31 5.25 -3.46 -1.20
N CYS A 32 4.98 -2.55 -2.16
CA CYS A 32 5.31 -1.14 -2.08
C CYS A 32 6.80 -0.91 -1.70
N ALA A 33 7.06 -0.24 -0.59
CA ALA A 33 8.41 0.15 -0.16
C ALA A 33 9.26 -1.00 0.42
N ASN A 34 8.66 -2.16 0.73
CA ASN A 34 9.38 -3.28 1.37
C ASN A 34 9.79 -4.39 0.40
N THR A 35 9.84 -4.13 -0.88
CA THR A 35 10.21 -5.14 -1.87
C THR A 35 11.70 -5.45 -1.80
N ALA A 36 12.04 -6.73 -1.89
CA ALA A 36 13.43 -7.20 -1.87
C ALA A 36 14.17 -6.75 -3.13
N THR A 37 15.32 -6.12 -2.97
CA THR A 37 16.13 -5.58 -4.08
C THR A 37 17.43 -6.32 -4.28
N THR A 38 18.01 -6.88 -3.21
CA THR A 38 19.32 -7.55 -3.28
C THR A 38 19.23 -8.90 -3.99
N VAL A 39 18.20 -9.69 -3.69
CA VAL A 39 17.98 -10.98 -4.35
C VAL A 39 17.58 -10.84 -5.81
N ASP A 40 16.94 -9.72 -6.18
CA ASP A 40 16.41 -9.46 -7.52
C ASP A 40 17.49 -9.55 -8.60
N SER A 41 18.64 -8.93 -8.40
CA SER A 41 19.78 -9.02 -9.34
C SER A 41 20.31 -10.43 -9.50
N ALA A 42 20.40 -11.19 -8.40
CA ALA A 42 20.87 -12.58 -8.46
C ALA A 42 19.86 -13.49 -9.15
N LEU A 43 18.57 -13.25 -8.97
CA LEU A 43 17.52 -13.98 -9.67
C LEU A 43 17.45 -13.60 -11.15
N ALA A 44 17.62 -12.32 -11.50
CA ALA A 44 17.69 -11.85 -12.87
C ALA A 44 18.81 -12.56 -13.67
N ALA A 45 19.96 -12.79 -13.05
CA ALA A 45 21.08 -13.52 -13.70
C ALA A 45 20.72 -14.97 -14.07
N ARG A 46 19.69 -15.56 -13.46
CA ARG A 46 19.24 -16.94 -13.68
C ARG A 46 17.96 -17.06 -14.49
N ILE A 47 17.32 -15.96 -14.87
CA ILE A 47 16.00 -16.00 -15.55
C ILE A 47 16.02 -16.86 -16.79
N GLY A 48 17.10 -16.85 -17.59
CA GLY A 48 17.24 -17.69 -18.78
C GLY A 48 17.23 -19.20 -18.51
N GLU A 49 17.45 -19.64 -17.28
CA GLU A 49 17.42 -21.05 -16.85
C GLU A 49 16.03 -21.47 -16.33
N ILE A 50 15.13 -20.53 -16.11
CA ILE A 50 13.85 -20.70 -15.43
C ILE A 50 12.73 -20.46 -16.46
N THR A 51 11.66 -21.23 -16.38
CA THR A 51 10.47 -21.08 -17.21
C THR A 51 9.21 -21.01 -16.34
N ASP A 52 8.18 -20.30 -16.85
CA ASP A 52 6.87 -20.20 -16.21
C ASP A 52 6.92 -19.66 -14.76
N LEU A 53 7.80 -18.69 -14.51
CA LEU A 53 7.92 -18.06 -13.21
C LEU A 53 6.85 -16.97 -13.04
N LYS A 54 6.12 -17.02 -11.96
CA LYS A 54 5.00 -16.10 -11.69
C LYS A 54 5.30 -15.25 -10.47
N PHE A 55 5.45 -13.95 -10.68
CA PHE A 55 5.60 -13.00 -9.58
C PHE A 55 4.26 -12.46 -9.13
N ARG A 56 4.13 -12.23 -7.81
CA ARG A 56 3.11 -11.37 -7.21
C ARG A 56 3.76 -10.21 -6.51
N GLY A 57 3.11 -9.07 -6.62
CA GLY A 57 3.48 -7.84 -5.94
C GLY A 57 2.56 -6.72 -6.39
N GLY A 58 2.79 -5.51 -5.92
CA GLY A 58 2.01 -4.36 -6.36
C GLY A 58 2.59 -3.06 -5.84
N ILE A 59 2.12 -1.96 -6.43
CA ILE A 59 2.61 -0.61 -6.19
C ILE A 59 4.14 -0.57 -6.29
N LEU A 60 4.68 -1.12 -7.39
CA LEU A 60 6.12 -1.14 -7.64
C LEU A 60 6.70 0.27 -7.57
N MET A 61 7.64 0.48 -6.65
CA MET A 61 8.35 1.76 -6.49
C MET A 61 9.72 1.77 -7.18
N TRP A 62 10.16 0.63 -7.70
CA TRP A 62 11.36 0.50 -8.55
C TRP A 62 11.10 -0.55 -9.64
N HIS A 63 11.93 -0.55 -10.67
CA HIS A 63 11.79 -1.49 -11.78
C HIS A 63 12.64 -2.75 -11.50
N PRO A 64 12.04 -3.91 -11.20
CA PRO A 64 12.77 -5.14 -10.91
C PRO A 64 13.72 -5.55 -12.05
N GLU A 65 14.91 -6.02 -11.69
CA GLU A 65 15.92 -6.48 -12.64
C GLU A 65 15.45 -7.72 -13.42
N VAL A 66 14.69 -8.60 -12.77
CA VAL A 66 14.08 -9.79 -13.42
C VAL A 66 13.18 -9.42 -14.60
N LEU A 67 12.60 -8.22 -14.63
CA LEU A 67 11.73 -7.75 -15.72
C LEU A 67 12.49 -7.00 -16.81
N LYS A 68 13.79 -6.75 -16.62
CA LYS A 68 14.66 -6.05 -17.58
C LYS A 68 15.50 -7.02 -18.42
N VAL A 69 15.52 -8.29 -18.05
CA VAL A 69 16.28 -9.30 -18.78
C VAL A 69 15.76 -9.41 -20.23
N PRO A 70 16.62 -9.53 -21.24
CA PRO A 70 16.18 -9.79 -22.61
C PRO A 70 15.25 -11.01 -22.67
N ASP A 71 14.16 -10.91 -23.42
CA ASP A 71 13.14 -11.96 -23.57
C ASP A 71 12.46 -12.38 -22.24
N ALA A 72 12.42 -11.49 -21.22
CA ALA A 72 11.83 -11.78 -19.90
C ALA A 72 10.40 -12.33 -20.01
N GLU A 73 9.60 -11.85 -20.99
CA GLU A 73 8.24 -12.28 -21.24
C GLU A 73 8.10 -13.79 -21.57
N LYS A 74 9.18 -14.44 -21.97
CA LYS A 74 9.21 -15.89 -22.20
C LYS A 74 9.40 -16.70 -20.92
N HIS A 75 9.81 -16.06 -19.85
CA HIS A 75 10.22 -16.69 -18.61
C HIS A 75 9.35 -16.33 -17.43
N VAL A 76 8.86 -15.07 -17.38
CA VAL A 76 8.21 -14.52 -16.19
C VAL A 76 6.89 -13.83 -16.51
N THR A 77 5.97 -13.85 -15.53
CA THR A 77 4.79 -12.99 -15.51
C THR A 77 4.73 -12.21 -14.20
N TRP A 78 4.22 -10.98 -14.28
CA TRP A 78 3.97 -10.11 -13.13
C TRP A 78 2.47 -9.98 -12.88
N ASN A 79 2.02 -10.38 -11.71
CA ASN A 79 0.60 -10.42 -11.34
C ASN A 79 0.37 -9.41 -10.21
N SER A 80 -0.39 -8.36 -10.48
CA SER A 80 -0.62 -7.27 -9.54
C SER A 80 -2.12 -7.03 -9.33
N TRP A 81 -2.48 -6.73 -8.10
CA TRP A 81 -3.84 -6.29 -7.75
C TRP A 81 -3.96 -4.77 -7.61
N HIS A 82 -2.84 -4.04 -7.71
CA HIS A 82 -2.83 -2.58 -7.71
C HIS A 82 -1.64 -2.03 -8.50
N SER A 83 -1.91 -1.40 -9.62
CA SER A 83 -0.88 -0.99 -10.57
C SER A 83 -0.28 0.37 -10.26
N SER A 84 1.03 0.43 -10.11
CA SER A 84 1.82 1.67 -10.21
C SER A 84 2.01 2.11 -11.66
N GLY A 85 2.74 3.18 -11.88
CA GLY A 85 3.14 3.63 -13.22
C GLY A 85 3.98 2.60 -13.98
N LEU A 86 4.77 1.77 -13.28
CA LEU A 86 5.57 0.69 -13.88
C LEU A 86 4.68 -0.47 -14.30
N GLU A 87 3.81 -0.92 -13.43
CA GLU A 87 2.91 -2.05 -13.68
C GLU A 87 1.92 -1.76 -14.80
N ARG A 88 1.45 -0.51 -14.95
CA ARG A 88 0.66 -0.08 -16.11
C ARG A 88 1.39 -0.30 -17.44
N LYS A 89 2.73 -0.17 -17.45
CA LYS A 89 3.54 -0.45 -18.65
C LYS A 89 3.64 -1.95 -18.90
N LEU A 90 3.79 -2.76 -17.84
CA LEU A 90 3.79 -4.22 -17.91
C LEU A 90 2.46 -4.76 -18.42
N CYS A 91 1.33 -4.23 -17.92
CA CYS A 91 -0.01 -4.61 -18.36
C CYS A 91 -0.32 -4.22 -19.83
N ALA A 92 0.53 -3.40 -20.46
CA ALA A 92 0.46 -3.13 -21.90
C ALA A 92 1.30 -4.11 -22.73
N THR A 93 1.90 -5.13 -22.10
CA THR A 93 2.69 -6.21 -22.69
C THR A 93 2.15 -7.55 -22.22
N ASP A 94 2.72 -8.64 -22.72
CA ASP A 94 2.35 -10.01 -22.33
C ASP A 94 2.93 -10.42 -20.96
N MET A 95 3.65 -9.53 -20.28
CA MET A 95 4.23 -9.80 -18.95
C MET A 95 3.35 -9.45 -17.77
N GLY A 96 2.47 -8.46 -17.92
CA GLY A 96 1.71 -7.91 -16.79
C GLY A 96 0.26 -8.36 -16.78
N PHE A 97 -0.22 -8.86 -15.63
CA PHE A 97 -1.59 -9.27 -15.44
C PHE A 97 -2.18 -8.59 -14.22
N TYR A 98 -3.42 -8.09 -14.35
CA TYR A 98 -4.18 -7.52 -13.27
C TYR A 98 -5.05 -8.59 -12.60
N ILE A 99 -5.03 -8.62 -11.29
CA ILE A 99 -5.88 -9.47 -10.46
C ILE A 99 -6.92 -8.56 -9.79
N PRO A 100 -8.19 -8.56 -10.21
CA PRO A 100 -9.22 -7.75 -9.58
C PRO A 100 -9.50 -8.25 -8.16
N LEU A 101 -9.28 -7.39 -7.17
CA LEU A 101 -9.42 -7.73 -5.77
C LEU A 101 -9.64 -6.47 -4.93
N ARG A 102 -10.58 -6.53 -3.99
CA ARG A 102 -10.74 -5.53 -2.93
C ARG A 102 -9.67 -5.77 -1.86
N TYR A 103 -9.00 -4.71 -1.43
CA TYR A 103 -7.77 -4.85 -0.65
C TYR A 103 -7.99 -5.50 0.73
N SER A 104 -9.13 -5.25 1.38
CA SER A 104 -9.46 -5.92 2.65
C SER A 104 -9.51 -7.45 2.55
N GLU A 105 -9.75 -8.00 1.36
CA GLU A 105 -9.86 -9.44 1.14
C GLU A 105 -8.53 -10.12 0.79
N LEU A 106 -7.47 -9.34 0.58
CA LEU A 106 -6.18 -9.86 0.14
C LEU A 106 -5.57 -10.87 1.12
N PRO A 107 -5.54 -10.65 2.46
CA PRO A 107 -5.02 -11.65 3.39
C PRO A 107 -5.77 -12.97 3.34
N ARG A 108 -7.11 -12.92 3.22
CA ARG A 108 -7.92 -14.11 3.05
C ARG A 108 -7.64 -14.83 1.74
N MET A 109 -7.51 -14.08 0.63
CA MET A 109 -7.17 -14.67 -0.66
C MET A 109 -5.83 -15.42 -0.61
N TYR A 110 -4.82 -14.86 0.06
CA TYR A 110 -3.55 -15.57 0.25
C TYR A 110 -3.73 -16.85 1.02
N ARG A 111 -4.39 -16.81 2.17
CA ARG A 111 -4.57 -17.98 3.05
C ARG A 111 -5.38 -19.09 2.43
N GLU A 112 -6.39 -18.76 1.61
CA GLU A 112 -7.33 -19.75 1.07
C GLU A 112 -7.02 -20.17 -0.38
N ASN A 113 -6.39 -19.31 -1.19
CA ASN A 113 -6.36 -19.51 -2.64
C ASN A 113 -5.00 -19.30 -3.30
N CYS A 114 -4.03 -18.66 -2.64
CA CYS A 114 -2.75 -18.39 -3.25
C CYS A 114 -1.71 -19.46 -2.92
N GLN A 115 -1.02 -19.93 -3.96
CA GLN A 115 0.23 -20.65 -3.80
C GLN A 115 1.37 -19.63 -3.70
N VAL A 116 2.28 -19.79 -2.71
CA VAL A 116 3.52 -19.05 -2.58
C VAL A 116 4.65 -20.04 -2.36
N ASP A 117 5.50 -20.25 -3.35
CA ASP A 117 6.62 -21.18 -3.26
C ASP A 117 7.81 -20.53 -2.56
N VAL A 118 8.06 -19.26 -2.87
CA VAL A 118 9.09 -18.45 -2.21
C VAL A 118 8.58 -17.03 -2.01
N ALA A 119 8.73 -16.48 -0.81
CA ALA A 119 8.49 -15.08 -0.52
C ALA A 119 9.81 -14.36 -0.25
N PHE A 120 10.01 -13.20 -0.90
CA PHE A 120 11.14 -12.30 -0.71
C PHE A 120 10.63 -10.93 -0.31
N PHE A 121 11.06 -10.39 0.81
CA PHE A 121 10.71 -9.03 1.22
C PHE A 121 11.71 -8.44 2.20
N GLN A 122 11.76 -7.10 2.25
CA GLN A 122 12.59 -6.38 3.20
C GLN A 122 11.90 -6.29 4.57
N VAL A 123 12.73 -6.31 5.61
CA VAL A 123 12.32 -6.22 7.01
C VAL A 123 13.28 -5.33 7.80
N ALA A 124 12.82 -4.78 8.92
CA ALA A 124 13.70 -4.16 9.90
C ALA A 124 14.62 -5.21 10.54
N PRO A 125 15.75 -4.82 11.14
CA PRO A 125 16.62 -5.72 11.90
C PRO A 125 15.85 -6.53 12.94
N MET A 126 16.29 -7.77 13.18
CA MET A 126 15.69 -8.66 14.17
C MET A 126 15.73 -8.05 15.57
N ASP A 127 14.61 -8.09 16.26
CA ASP A 127 14.51 -7.64 17.65
C ASP A 127 15.04 -8.70 18.65
N GLU A 128 15.05 -8.34 19.94
CA GLU A 128 15.51 -9.23 21.02
C GLU A 128 14.67 -10.50 21.20
N ASN A 129 13.42 -10.48 20.73
CA ASN A 129 12.49 -11.59 20.79
C ASN A 129 12.56 -12.50 19.55
N GLY A 130 13.39 -12.17 18.56
CA GLY A 130 13.54 -12.94 17.33
C GLY A 130 12.58 -12.57 16.21
N TYR A 131 11.91 -11.43 16.30
CA TYR A 131 10.99 -10.96 15.26
C TYR A 131 11.67 -10.01 14.29
N PHE A 132 11.35 -10.17 13.02
CA PHE A 132 11.64 -9.22 11.95
C PHE A 132 10.38 -8.41 11.68
N ASN A 133 10.44 -7.11 11.95
CA ASN A 133 9.29 -6.21 11.78
C ASN A 133 9.08 -5.88 10.30
N PHE A 134 7.81 -5.89 9.84
CA PHE A 134 7.44 -5.55 8.46
C PHE A 134 7.58 -4.05 8.14
N GLY A 135 7.92 -3.25 9.14
CA GLY A 135 8.20 -1.83 8.98
C GLY A 135 7.01 -1.04 8.48
N ALA A 136 7.25 -0.26 7.44
CA ALA A 136 6.21 0.56 6.80
C ALA A 136 5.11 -0.25 6.12
N ASN A 137 5.18 -1.59 6.11
CA ASN A 137 4.35 -2.39 5.21
C ASN A 137 3.83 -3.68 5.85
N ASN A 138 2.95 -3.55 6.84
CA ASN A 138 2.26 -4.68 7.43
C ASN A 138 1.30 -5.32 6.41
N SER A 139 0.32 -4.55 5.93
CA SER A 139 -0.55 -4.92 4.81
C SER A 139 -1.07 -6.37 4.88
N HIS A 140 -0.58 -7.24 4.02
CA HIS A 140 -0.94 -8.65 3.92
C HIS A 140 0.26 -9.58 4.20
N MET A 141 1.37 -9.02 4.71
CA MET A 141 2.63 -9.78 4.83
C MET A 141 2.53 -10.98 5.76
N ALA A 142 1.76 -10.87 6.85
CA ALA A 142 1.53 -12.02 7.72
C ALA A 142 0.84 -13.18 6.97
N ALA A 143 -0.15 -12.86 6.12
CA ALA A 143 -0.83 -13.88 5.31
C ALA A 143 0.10 -14.50 4.24
N VAL A 144 1.03 -13.73 3.68
CA VAL A 144 2.10 -14.27 2.82
C VAL A 144 2.95 -15.27 3.60
N CYS A 145 3.37 -14.90 4.82
CA CYS A 145 4.17 -15.77 5.67
C CYS A 145 3.43 -17.07 6.05
N ASP A 146 2.12 -17.00 6.30
CA ASP A 146 1.29 -18.17 6.66
C ASP A 146 1.27 -19.26 5.58
N VAL A 147 1.41 -18.88 4.30
CA VAL A 147 1.25 -19.81 3.17
C VAL A 147 2.55 -20.06 2.38
N ALA A 148 3.57 -19.25 2.58
CA ALA A 148 4.83 -19.38 1.87
C ALA A 148 5.56 -20.66 2.27
N LYS A 149 5.97 -21.48 1.29
CA LYS A 149 6.78 -22.68 1.55
C LYS A 149 8.22 -22.33 1.98
N LYS A 150 8.71 -21.17 1.55
CA LYS A 150 10.02 -20.64 1.90
C LYS A 150 9.92 -19.13 2.07
N ILE A 151 10.42 -18.63 3.19
CA ILE A 151 10.46 -17.21 3.51
C ILE A 151 11.92 -16.78 3.53
N VAL A 152 12.27 -15.83 2.70
CA VAL A 152 13.58 -15.18 2.67
C VAL A 152 13.41 -13.71 3.01
N VAL A 153 13.94 -13.30 4.14
CA VAL A 153 13.92 -11.90 4.55
C VAL A 153 15.21 -11.19 4.17
N GLU A 154 15.09 -10.00 3.62
CA GLU A 154 16.20 -9.09 3.36
C GLU A 154 16.23 -8.02 4.46
N VAL A 155 17.19 -8.12 5.36
CA VAL A 155 17.35 -7.16 6.46
C VAL A 155 17.86 -5.85 5.91
N ASN A 156 17.13 -4.77 6.18
CA ASN A 156 17.52 -3.41 5.81
C ASN A 156 17.37 -2.49 7.03
N THR A 157 18.47 -1.89 7.47
CA THR A 157 18.51 -0.98 8.62
C THR A 157 17.75 0.32 8.39
N ASN A 158 17.41 0.66 7.15
CA ASN A 158 16.58 1.82 6.81
C ASN A 158 15.07 1.53 6.88
N VAL A 159 14.66 0.26 7.01
CA VAL A 159 13.24 -0.07 7.24
C VAL A 159 12.85 0.39 8.65
N PRO A 160 11.85 1.28 8.79
CA PRO A 160 11.45 1.75 10.10
C PRO A 160 10.83 0.60 10.91
N TYR A 161 11.17 0.49 12.20
CA TYR A 161 10.46 -0.41 13.10
C TYR A 161 9.11 0.24 13.46
N CYS A 162 8.00 -0.35 13.06
CA CYS A 162 6.66 0.16 13.34
C CYS A 162 5.99 -0.68 14.42
N ASN A 163 5.49 -0.01 15.48
CA ASN A 163 4.64 -0.70 16.44
C ASN A 163 3.41 -1.27 15.73
N GLY A 164 2.89 -2.39 16.21
CA GLY A 164 1.75 -3.05 15.60
C GLY A 164 0.57 -3.17 16.55
N VAL A 165 -0.64 -3.05 16.01
CA VAL A 165 -1.86 -3.46 16.70
C VAL A 165 -1.93 -4.99 16.68
N LYS A 166 -1.49 -5.60 15.57
CA LYS A 166 -1.57 -7.04 15.32
C LYS A 166 -0.61 -7.43 14.20
N GLU A 167 0.03 -8.59 14.32
CA GLU A 167 0.79 -9.26 13.26
C GLU A 167 1.83 -8.37 12.55
N GLN A 168 2.67 -7.63 13.31
CA GLN A 168 3.60 -6.65 12.75
C GLN A 168 4.96 -7.21 12.29
N GLY A 169 5.14 -8.52 12.28
CA GLY A 169 6.42 -9.12 11.90
C GLY A 169 6.37 -10.64 11.78
N VAL A 170 7.47 -11.24 11.34
CA VAL A 170 7.68 -12.69 11.23
C VAL A 170 8.76 -13.14 12.20
N HIS A 171 8.53 -14.27 12.89
CA HIS A 171 9.51 -14.83 13.81
C HIS A 171 10.61 -15.59 13.05
N ILE A 172 11.81 -15.56 13.58
CA ILE A 172 12.98 -16.23 12.96
C ILE A 172 12.77 -17.73 12.73
N ASP A 173 11.96 -18.39 13.55
CA ASP A 173 11.65 -19.82 13.38
C ASP A 173 11.00 -20.11 12.02
N ASP A 174 10.16 -19.21 11.52
CA ASP A 174 9.43 -19.34 10.26
C ASP A 174 10.28 -18.92 9.04
N VAL A 175 11.38 -18.21 9.26
CA VAL A 175 12.28 -17.74 8.19
C VAL A 175 13.18 -18.87 7.69
N THR A 176 13.21 -19.08 6.39
CA THR A 176 14.09 -20.07 5.74
C THR A 176 15.52 -19.57 5.61
N MET A 177 15.69 -18.30 5.21
CA MET A 177 16.99 -17.68 4.98
C MET A 177 16.94 -16.18 5.26
N ILE A 178 18.06 -15.66 5.74
CA ILE A 178 18.26 -14.24 6.02
C ILE A 178 19.32 -13.71 5.06
N LEU A 179 19.02 -12.59 4.42
CA LEU A 179 19.98 -11.82 3.64
C LEU A 179 20.28 -10.52 4.38
N GLU A 180 21.56 -10.24 4.59
CA GLU A 180 22.01 -8.90 4.94
C GLU A 180 22.27 -8.16 3.64
N GLY A 181 21.33 -7.28 3.28
CA GLY A 181 21.33 -6.56 2.01
C GLY A 181 22.26 -5.36 1.99
N SER A 182 22.23 -4.62 0.89
CA SER A 182 23.01 -3.39 0.71
C SER A 182 22.46 -2.20 1.52
N ASN A 183 21.41 -2.39 2.30
CA ASN A 183 20.70 -1.36 3.05
C ASN A 183 20.31 -0.15 2.18
N PRO A 184 19.57 -0.32 1.08
CA PRO A 184 19.15 0.79 0.27
C PRO A 184 18.27 1.74 1.08
N ALA A 185 18.31 3.03 0.75
CA ALA A 185 17.35 3.99 1.30
C ALA A 185 15.92 3.53 0.95
N MET A 186 14.98 3.81 1.84
CA MET A 186 13.55 3.52 1.58
C MET A 186 13.10 4.23 0.29
N ALA A 187 12.37 3.52 -0.54
CA ALA A 187 11.81 4.11 -1.75
C ALA A 187 10.85 5.25 -1.37
N GLN A 188 11.01 6.41 -2.01
CA GLN A 188 10.21 7.59 -1.71
C GLN A 188 9.07 7.77 -2.70
N LEU A 189 7.93 8.21 -2.19
CA LEU A 189 6.76 8.58 -2.96
C LEU A 189 6.42 10.06 -2.64
N PRO A 190 7.15 11.02 -3.21
CA PRO A 190 6.84 12.41 -2.98
C PRO A 190 5.50 12.76 -3.63
N SER A 191 4.69 13.50 -2.90
CA SER A 191 3.44 14.01 -3.43
C SER A 191 3.68 15.20 -4.34
N GLY A 192 2.98 15.27 -5.47
CA GLY A 192 3.01 16.44 -6.35
C GLY A 192 2.49 17.70 -5.65
N ALA A 193 2.92 18.86 -6.13
CA ALA A 193 2.38 20.14 -5.67
C ALA A 193 0.86 20.20 -5.95
N ALA A 194 0.10 20.70 -4.98
CA ALA A 194 -1.34 20.89 -5.13
C ALA A 194 -1.63 22.02 -6.13
N THR A 195 -2.53 21.75 -7.08
CA THR A 195 -3.03 22.75 -8.02
C THR A 195 -4.02 23.71 -7.35
N GLU A 196 -4.38 24.81 -8.01
CA GLU A 196 -5.46 25.70 -7.53
C GLU A 196 -6.80 24.97 -7.40
N VAL A 197 -7.08 24.02 -8.29
CA VAL A 197 -8.28 23.16 -8.22
C VAL A 197 -8.23 22.27 -6.99
N ASP A 198 -7.08 21.62 -6.71
CA ASP A 198 -6.90 20.80 -5.51
C ASP A 198 -7.12 21.61 -4.24
N GLN A 199 -6.64 22.84 -4.19
CA GLN A 199 -6.83 23.74 -3.05
C GLN A 199 -8.28 24.15 -2.87
N ALA A 200 -9.00 24.46 -3.96
CA ALA A 200 -10.41 24.79 -3.91
C ALA A 200 -11.26 23.60 -3.41
N VAL A 201 -10.99 22.40 -3.89
CA VAL A 201 -11.66 21.18 -3.44
C VAL A 201 -11.33 20.90 -1.97
N ALA A 202 -10.07 21.01 -1.59
CA ALA A 202 -9.62 20.78 -0.21
C ALA A 202 -10.32 21.72 0.78
N LYS A 203 -10.52 22.98 0.41
CA LYS A 203 -11.27 23.95 1.25
C LYS A 203 -12.69 23.48 1.54
N LEU A 204 -13.42 23.05 0.51
CA LEU A 204 -14.79 22.54 0.67
C LEU A 204 -14.84 21.30 1.59
N ILE A 205 -13.85 20.41 1.47
CA ILE A 205 -13.77 19.20 2.30
C ILE A 205 -13.48 19.55 3.76
N VAL A 206 -12.51 20.43 4.01
CA VAL A 206 -12.09 20.79 5.37
C VAL A 206 -13.21 21.46 6.16
N GLU A 207 -14.08 22.25 5.51
CA GLU A 207 -15.27 22.85 6.11
C GLU A 207 -16.29 21.80 6.63
N GLU A 208 -16.24 20.58 6.07
CA GLU A 208 -17.13 19.49 6.44
C GLU A 208 -16.57 18.55 7.51
N ILE A 209 -15.31 18.74 7.92
CA ILE A 209 -14.63 17.89 8.93
C ILE A 209 -14.93 18.42 10.34
N PRO A 210 -15.61 17.66 11.21
CA PRO A 210 -15.84 18.09 12.57
C PRO A 210 -14.63 17.80 13.47
N ASN A 211 -14.51 18.53 14.59
CA ASN A 211 -13.57 18.17 15.64
C ASN A 211 -13.82 16.74 16.14
N GLY A 212 -12.76 16.02 16.43
CA GLY A 212 -12.81 14.63 16.87
C GLY A 212 -13.08 13.62 15.76
N ALA A 213 -13.06 14.03 14.48
CA ALA A 213 -13.20 13.12 13.33
C ALA A 213 -12.03 12.14 13.27
N CYS A 214 -12.28 10.93 12.79
CA CYS A 214 -11.26 9.96 12.42
C CYS A 214 -11.06 9.97 10.90
N LEU A 215 -9.82 10.10 10.43
CA LEU A 215 -9.51 10.39 9.04
C LEU A 215 -8.87 9.21 8.31
N GLN A 216 -9.27 9.04 7.06
CA GLN A 216 -8.56 8.31 6.00
C GLN A 216 -8.33 9.26 4.82
N LEU A 217 -7.10 9.32 4.33
CA LEU A 217 -6.70 10.12 3.17
C LEU A 217 -6.13 9.21 2.08
N GLY A 218 -6.49 9.48 0.82
CA GLY A 218 -5.82 8.91 -0.35
C GLY A 218 -4.46 9.58 -0.62
N ILE A 219 -3.92 9.34 -1.80
CA ILE A 219 -2.64 9.91 -2.28
C ILE A 219 -2.87 10.95 -3.38
N GLY A 220 -1.93 11.87 -3.56
CA GLY A 220 -1.93 12.85 -4.64
C GLY A 220 -2.05 14.29 -4.17
N GLY A 221 -2.15 15.22 -5.11
CA GLY A 221 -2.16 16.67 -4.85
C GLY A 221 -3.32 17.12 -3.97
N MET A 222 -4.53 16.63 -4.24
CA MET A 222 -5.72 17.02 -3.47
C MET A 222 -5.69 16.52 -2.02
N PRO A 223 -5.42 15.23 -1.69
CA PRO A 223 -5.27 14.80 -0.30
C PRO A 223 -4.16 15.54 0.45
N ASN A 224 -3.09 15.93 -0.24
CA ASN A 224 -2.04 16.78 0.35
C ASN A 224 -2.55 18.19 0.67
N ALA A 225 -3.32 18.80 -0.22
CA ALA A 225 -3.93 20.10 0.03
C ALA A 225 -4.86 20.03 1.25
N VAL A 226 -5.67 18.96 1.35
CA VAL A 226 -6.52 18.71 2.54
C VAL A 226 -5.67 18.62 3.80
N GLY A 227 -4.61 17.80 3.80
CA GLY A 227 -3.72 17.66 4.95
C GLY A 227 -3.07 18.97 5.38
N SER A 228 -2.56 19.75 4.42
CA SER A 228 -1.96 21.07 4.67
C SER A 228 -2.97 22.06 5.27
N MET A 229 -4.20 22.09 4.76
CA MET A 229 -5.26 22.95 5.30
C MET A 229 -5.69 22.52 6.70
N ILE A 230 -5.82 21.21 6.96
CA ILE A 230 -6.13 20.70 8.30
C ILE A 230 -5.04 21.13 9.30
N ALA A 231 -3.76 21.00 8.94
CA ALA A 231 -2.64 21.39 9.78
C ALA A 231 -2.68 22.89 10.18
N GLN A 232 -3.20 23.75 9.30
CA GLN A 232 -3.33 25.18 9.50
C GLN A 232 -4.68 25.62 10.10
N SER A 233 -5.68 24.74 10.16
CA SER A 233 -7.04 25.05 10.64
C SER A 233 -7.14 25.03 12.17
N ASP A 234 -8.32 25.39 12.69
CA ASP A 234 -8.66 25.25 14.13
C ASP A 234 -9.18 23.86 14.50
N LEU A 235 -9.13 22.89 13.57
CA LEU A 235 -9.51 21.51 13.84
C LEU A 235 -8.62 20.91 14.94
N LYS A 236 -9.21 20.06 15.77
CA LYS A 236 -8.54 19.42 16.91
C LYS A 236 -9.12 18.06 17.24
N ASP A 237 -8.35 17.33 18.03
CA ASP A 237 -8.74 16.04 18.58
C ASP A 237 -9.01 14.97 17.49
N LEU A 238 -8.36 15.09 16.33
CA LEU A 238 -8.52 14.18 15.23
C LEU A 238 -7.93 12.80 15.53
N GLY A 239 -8.46 11.78 14.90
CA GLY A 239 -7.92 10.43 14.86
C GLY A 239 -7.46 10.07 13.46
N VAL A 240 -6.64 9.01 13.36
CA VAL A 240 -6.25 8.40 12.07
C VAL A 240 -6.50 6.90 12.10
N HIS A 241 -7.17 6.43 11.06
CA HIS A 241 -7.32 5.02 10.74
C HIS A 241 -7.41 4.92 9.24
N THR A 242 -6.34 4.50 8.60
CA THR A 242 -6.15 4.66 7.16
C THR A 242 -5.52 3.41 6.54
N GLU A 243 -5.78 3.18 5.28
CA GLU A 243 -5.06 2.18 4.50
C GLU A 243 -3.60 2.58 4.36
N MET A 244 -3.38 3.71 3.72
CA MET A 244 -2.04 4.25 3.48
C MET A 244 -1.76 5.44 4.40
N TYR A 245 -0.63 5.39 5.11
CA TYR A 245 -0.13 6.53 5.87
C TYR A 245 0.78 7.37 4.98
N VAL A 246 0.48 8.66 4.88
CA VAL A 246 1.13 9.61 3.96
C VAL A 246 1.71 10.81 4.69
N ASP A 247 2.61 11.57 4.05
CA ASP A 247 3.25 12.76 4.64
C ASP A 247 2.26 13.78 5.21
N ALA A 248 1.07 13.89 4.63
CA ALA A 248 0.01 14.77 5.13
C ALA A 248 -0.35 14.49 6.60
N PHE A 249 -0.40 13.22 7.02
CA PHE A 249 -0.67 12.89 8.41
C PHE A 249 0.47 13.32 9.35
N VAL A 250 1.72 13.25 8.87
CA VAL A 250 2.87 13.74 9.65
C VAL A 250 2.74 15.24 9.91
N ASP A 251 2.32 16.01 8.90
CA ASP A 251 2.13 17.47 9.03
C ASP A 251 0.98 17.80 10.00
N ILE A 252 -0.14 17.11 9.88
CA ILE A 252 -1.30 17.26 10.78
C ILE A 252 -0.92 16.90 12.23
N ALA A 253 -0.16 15.82 12.42
CA ALA A 253 0.29 15.38 13.74
C ALA A 253 1.28 16.37 14.37
N LYS A 254 2.28 16.83 13.60
CA LYS A 254 3.24 17.84 14.05
C LYS A 254 2.59 19.19 14.38
N ALA A 255 1.46 19.51 13.75
CA ALA A 255 0.64 20.66 14.10
C ALA A 255 -0.21 20.44 15.38
N GLY A 256 -0.10 19.29 16.05
CA GLY A 256 -0.83 18.97 17.29
C GLY A 256 -2.33 18.72 17.11
N LYS A 257 -2.77 18.38 15.89
CA LYS A 257 -4.20 18.18 15.60
C LYS A 257 -4.69 16.76 15.87
N ILE A 258 -3.78 15.77 15.91
CA ILE A 258 -4.09 14.36 16.08
C ILE A 258 -3.76 13.91 17.51
N ASN A 259 -4.72 13.32 18.20
CA ASN A 259 -4.50 12.65 19.47
C ASN A 259 -5.34 11.37 19.63
N GLY A 260 -6.25 11.10 18.70
CA GLY A 260 -7.05 9.88 18.66
C GLY A 260 -7.96 9.63 19.88
N LYS A 261 -8.20 10.63 20.73
CA LYS A 261 -8.91 10.43 22.02
C LYS A 261 -10.38 10.02 21.87
N PHE A 262 -10.98 10.30 20.72
CA PHE A 262 -12.38 9.95 20.42
C PHE A 262 -12.53 8.67 19.60
N LYS A 263 -11.43 8.01 19.25
CA LYS A 263 -11.52 6.70 18.60
C LYS A 263 -12.11 5.66 19.55
N SER A 264 -13.09 4.92 19.08
CA SER A 264 -13.74 3.83 19.85
C SER A 264 -12.90 2.54 19.87
N ILE A 265 -12.04 2.36 18.88
CA ILE A 265 -11.01 1.31 18.82
C ILE A 265 -9.64 1.96 18.64
N ASP A 266 -8.60 1.34 19.14
CA ASP A 266 -7.21 1.86 19.09
C ASP A 266 -7.10 3.31 19.56
N GLN A 267 -7.74 3.63 20.69
CA GLN A 267 -7.77 4.97 21.23
C GLN A 267 -6.35 5.51 21.46
N GLY A 268 -6.10 6.74 21.01
CA GLY A 268 -4.78 7.37 21.11
C GLY A 268 -3.76 6.86 20.08
N LYS A 269 -4.15 5.98 19.14
CA LYS A 269 -3.25 5.46 18.10
C LYS A 269 -3.69 5.89 16.71
N GLN A 270 -2.71 6.19 15.89
CA GLN A 270 -2.84 6.38 14.44
C GLN A 270 -2.58 5.02 13.79
N VAL A 271 -3.57 4.44 13.14
CA VAL A 271 -3.48 3.06 12.62
C VAL A 271 -3.43 3.08 11.10
N PHE A 272 -2.55 2.25 10.52
CA PHE A 272 -2.37 2.15 9.07
C PHE A 272 -2.03 0.72 8.62
N ALA A 273 -2.35 0.37 7.36
CA ALA A 273 -1.97 -0.90 6.76
C ALA A 273 -0.55 -0.83 6.16
N PHE A 274 -0.25 0.20 5.42
CA PHE A 274 1.08 0.47 4.89
C PHE A 274 1.34 1.96 4.81
N ALA A 275 2.61 2.34 4.68
CA ALA A 275 3.04 3.72 4.60
C ALA A 275 3.98 3.93 3.42
N ALA A 276 3.79 5.02 2.68
CA ALA A 276 4.74 5.48 1.68
C ALA A 276 4.69 7.01 1.58
N GLY A 277 5.85 7.62 1.51
CA GLY A 277 6.00 9.06 1.45
C GLY A 277 7.47 9.44 1.29
N THR A 278 7.86 10.52 1.90
CA THR A 278 9.26 10.99 1.95
C THR A 278 10.00 10.43 3.16
N GLU A 279 11.29 10.68 3.26
CA GLU A 279 12.12 10.33 4.42
C GLU A 279 11.50 10.82 5.74
N LYS A 280 10.94 12.03 5.74
CA LYS A 280 10.22 12.61 6.89
C LYS A 280 9.14 11.68 7.47
N LEU A 281 8.43 10.95 6.61
CA LEU A 281 7.40 10.00 7.01
C LEU A 281 8.03 8.78 7.67
N TYR A 282 9.07 8.19 7.07
CA TYR A 282 9.72 6.99 7.60
C TYR A 282 10.39 7.27 8.95
N GLU A 283 11.01 8.44 9.13
CA GLU A 283 11.52 8.91 10.42
C GLU A 283 10.40 9.06 11.46
N TYR A 284 9.26 9.63 11.06
CA TYR A 284 8.14 9.88 11.97
C TYR A 284 7.49 8.59 12.49
N ILE A 285 7.33 7.57 11.65
CA ILE A 285 6.70 6.31 12.04
C ILE A 285 7.64 5.36 12.79
N HIS A 286 8.97 5.58 12.68
CA HIS A 286 9.97 4.71 13.33
C HIS A 286 9.84 4.77 14.85
N GLN A 287 9.53 3.63 15.48
CA GLN A 287 9.36 3.46 16.93
C GLN A 287 8.42 4.51 17.59
N ASN A 288 7.55 5.12 16.80
CA ASN A 288 6.62 6.12 17.32
C ASN A 288 5.51 5.44 18.15
N PRO A 289 5.37 5.79 19.45
CA PRO A 289 4.39 5.16 20.34
C PRO A 289 2.93 5.52 20.02
N GLU A 290 2.70 6.49 19.13
CA GLU A 290 1.37 6.91 18.70
C GLU A 290 0.95 6.31 17.36
N VAL A 291 1.90 5.71 16.60
CA VAL A 291 1.67 5.24 15.22
C VAL A 291 1.84 3.73 15.15
N PHE A 292 0.79 3.04 14.71
CA PHE A 292 0.70 1.58 14.74
C PHE A 292 0.34 1.01 13.37
N SER A 293 1.09 0.02 12.93
CA SER A 293 0.73 -0.77 11.75
C SER A 293 -0.27 -1.87 12.10
N ALA A 294 -1.06 -2.29 11.12
CA ALA A 294 -1.98 -3.43 11.25
C ALA A 294 -2.17 -4.13 9.89
N PRO A 295 -2.60 -5.40 9.88
CA PRO A 295 -2.97 -6.07 8.63
C PRO A 295 -4.12 -5.33 7.92
N VAL A 296 -4.15 -5.45 6.60
CA VAL A 296 -5.16 -4.71 5.79
C VAL A 296 -6.59 -5.22 6.01
N ASP A 297 -6.77 -6.48 6.37
CA ASP A 297 -8.06 -7.03 6.77
C ASP A 297 -8.53 -6.57 8.16
N TYR A 298 -7.68 -5.81 8.89
CA TYR A 298 -8.06 -5.08 10.09
C TYR A 298 -8.36 -3.62 9.78
N THR A 299 -7.45 -2.92 9.08
CA THR A 299 -7.61 -1.48 8.80
C THR A 299 -8.78 -1.20 7.87
N ASN A 300 -8.98 -2.06 6.87
CA ASN A 300 -10.01 -1.91 5.84
C ASN A 300 -11.30 -2.69 6.16
N ASP A 301 -11.38 -3.36 7.32
CA ASP A 301 -12.63 -4.03 7.70
C ASP A 301 -13.73 -2.99 7.94
N VAL A 302 -14.77 -3.07 7.12
CA VAL A 302 -15.95 -2.18 7.23
C VAL A 302 -16.55 -2.19 8.64
N ARG A 303 -16.49 -3.33 9.36
CA ARG A 303 -16.97 -3.44 10.74
C ARG A 303 -16.10 -2.63 11.71
N ASN A 304 -14.78 -2.59 11.50
CA ASN A 304 -13.87 -1.80 12.33
C ASN A 304 -14.02 -0.31 12.01
N VAL A 305 -14.03 0.05 10.74
CA VAL A 305 -14.21 1.44 10.30
C VAL A 305 -15.53 2.02 10.78
N SER A 306 -16.63 1.26 10.69
CA SER A 306 -17.97 1.72 11.11
C SER A 306 -18.11 2.00 12.60
N GLN A 307 -17.24 1.44 13.44
CA GLN A 307 -17.22 1.72 14.90
C GLN A 307 -16.60 3.10 15.22
N LEU A 308 -15.79 3.65 14.32
CA LEU A 308 -15.12 4.94 14.50
C LEU A 308 -16.12 6.06 14.20
N GLU A 309 -16.68 6.71 15.22
CA GLU A 309 -17.63 7.82 15.02
C GLU A 309 -16.98 8.96 14.24
N LYS A 310 -17.77 9.64 13.40
CA LYS A 310 -17.34 10.73 12.53
C LYS A 310 -16.16 10.33 11.62
N PHE A 311 -16.23 9.13 11.07
CA PHE A 311 -15.19 8.68 10.16
C PHE A 311 -15.28 9.41 8.82
N ILE A 312 -14.20 10.05 8.42
CA ILE A 312 -14.14 10.83 7.17
C ILE A 312 -13.16 10.15 6.22
N SER A 313 -13.69 9.59 5.13
CA SER A 313 -12.86 9.05 4.05
C SER A 313 -12.77 10.01 2.88
N ILE A 314 -11.58 10.22 2.33
CA ILE A 314 -11.31 11.17 1.26
C ILE A 314 -10.49 10.47 0.18
N ASN A 315 -11.10 10.23 -0.98
CA ASN A 315 -10.52 9.49 -2.08
C ASN A 315 -10.68 10.21 -3.42
N ASN A 316 -9.78 9.93 -4.35
CA ASN A 316 -9.83 10.45 -5.72
C ASN A 316 -10.49 9.46 -6.67
N ALA A 317 -11.23 9.97 -7.66
CA ALA A 317 -11.76 9.22 -8.77
C ALA A 317 -11.19 9.69 -10.12
N VAL A 318 -11.25 8.82 -11.11
CA VAL A 318 -10.90 9.13 -12.50
C VAL A 318 -12.05 9.87 -13.17
N ASP A 319 -13.26 9.31 -13.11
CA ASP A 319 -14.49 9.90 -13.58
C ASP A 319 -15.70 9.30 -12.83
N LEU A 320 -16.84 9.94 -12.97
CA LEU A 320 -18.11 9.54 -12.39
C LEU A 320 -19.26 9.86 -13.34
N ASP A 321 -20.44 9.27 -13.12
CA ASP A 321 -21.60 9.52 -13.96
C ASP A 321 -22.82 10.06 -13.19
N LEU A 322 -23.87 10.41 -13.96
CA LEU A 322 -25.09 10.99 -13.40
C LEU A 322 -25.95 9.96 -12.63
N PHE A 323 -25.60 8.68 -12.65
CA PHE A 323 -26.25 7.62 -11.87
C PHE A 323 -25.52 7.35 -10.54
N GLY A 324 -24.43 8.07 -10.26
CA GLY A 324 -23.65 7.91 -9.03
C GLY A 324 -22.55 6.85 -9.13
N GLN A 325 -22.35 6.23 -10.30
CA GLN A 325 -21.27 5.28 -10.47
C GLN A 325 -19.90 5.98 -10.50
N VAL A 326 -18.95 5.48 -9.73
CA VAL A 326 -17.61 6.04 -9.56
C VAL A 326 -16.58 5.07 -10.15
N ASN A 327 -15.71 5.58 -11.02
CA ASN A 327 -14.58 4.85 -11.56
C ASN A 327 -13.27 5.44 -11.03
N SER A 328 -12.50 4.63 -10.31
CA SER A 328 -11.16 4.97 -9.81
C SER A 328 -10.06 4.07 -10.38
N GLU A 329 -10.40 3.07 -11.20
CA GLU A 329 -9.51 1.99 -11.60
C GLU A 329 -9.11 2.02 -13.08
N SER A 330 -9.89 2.66 -13.94
CA SER A 330 -9.65 2.63 -15.38
C SER A 330 -9.79 4.01 -16.05
N ALA A 331 -9.12 4.17 -17.18
CA ALA A 331 -9.31 5.28 -18.12
C ALA A 331 -9.93 4.72 -19.41
N GLY A 332 -11.25 4.74 -19.53
CA GLY A 332 -11.98 3.95 -20.50
C GLY A 332 -11.74 2.46 -20.28
N THR A 333 -11.32 1.75 -21.31
CA THR A 333 -10.99 0.31 -21.23
C THR A 333 -9.57 0.02 -20.71
N LYS A 334 -8.75 1.05 -20.49
CA LYS A 334 -7.39 0.89 -20.02
C LYS A 334 -7.35 0.85 -18.50
N HIS A 335 -6.94 -0.27 -17.94
CA HIS A 335 -6.70 -0.41 -16.50
C HIS A 335 -5.53 0.47 -16.05
N ILE A 336 -5.65 1.21 -14.93
CA ILE A 336 -4.63 2.15 -14.45
C ILE A 336 -4.27 2.04 -12.97
N SER A 337 -5.07 1.32 -12.19
CA SER A 337 -4.90 1.25 -10.73
C SER A 337 -5.26 -0.15 -10.22
N GLY A 338 -6.06 -0.24 -9.22
CA GLY A 338 -6.71 -1.39 -8.61
C GLY A 338 -7.81 -0.88 -7.71
N ALA A 339 -8.70 -1.75 -7.27
CA ALA A 339 -9.79 -1.39 -6.37
C ALA A 339 -9.25 -0.73 -5.08
N GLY A 340 -8.10 -1.21 -4.57
CA GLY A 340 -7.61 -0.76 -3.28
C GLY A 340 -8.67 -0.94 -2.19
N GLY A 341 -8.67 -0.05 -1.21
CA GLY A 341 -9.65 -0.02 -0.14
C GLY A 341 -10.73 1.06 -0.30
N GLN A 342 -10.88 1.70 -1.47
CA GLN A 342 -11.86 2.79 -1.63
C GLN A 342 -13.25 2.35 -1.20
N LEU A 343 -13.75 1.23 -1.71
CA LEU A 343 -15.08 0.71 -1.36
C LEU A 343 -15.19 0.36 0.13
N ASP A 344 -14.13 -0.18 0.74
CA ASP A 344 -14.10 -0.50 2.17
C ASP A 344 -14.35 0.75 3.02
N PHE A 345 -13.65 1.85 2.72
CA PHE A 345 -13.77 3.10 3.45
C PHE A 345 -15.04 3.88 3.13
N VAL A 346 -15.55 3.81 1.90
CA VAL A 346 -16.87 4.38 1.53
C VAL A 346 -17.96 3.72 2.37
N LEU A 347 -18.02 2.39 2.37
CA LEU A 347 -19.00 1.64 3.17
C LEU A 347 -18.82 1.86 4.67
N GLY A 348 -17.58 1.81 5.17
CA GLY A 348 -17.27 2.05 6.57
C GLY A 348 -17.67 3.44 7.03
N SER A 349 -17.41 4.47 6.23
CA SER A 349 -17.82 5.86 6.49
C SER A 349 -19.34 6.01 6.50
N TYR A 350 -20.02 5.40 5.53
CA TYR A 350 -21.48 5.43 5.46
C TYR A 350 -22.13 4.82 6.70
N LEU A 351 -21.59 3.73 7.22
CA LEU A 351 -22.09 3.06 8.41
C LEU A 351 -21.64 3.73 9.72
N SER A 352 -20.61 4.55 9.69
CA SER A 352 -20.09 5.28 10.85
C SER A 352 -21.08 6.36 11.28
N LYS A 353 -21.35 6.44 12.58
CA LYS A 353 -22.22 7.50 13.11
C LYS A 353 -21.60 8.88 12.92
N GLY A 354 -22.23 9.72 12.10
CA GLY A 354 -21.72 11.04 11.70
C GLY A 354 -20.53 10.97 10.73
N GLY A 355 -20.31 9.81 10.12
CA GLY A 355 -19.30 9.62 9.09
C GLY A 355 -19.69 10.22 7.73
N LYS A 356 -18.70 10.50 6.90
CA LYS A 356 -18.84 11.02 5.54
C LYS A 356 -17.78 10.43 4.63
N SER A 357 -18.15 10.15 3.39
CA SER A 357 -17.19 9.80 2.33
C SER A 357 -17.17 10.89 1.27
N PHE A 358 -15.97 11.33 0.90
CA PHE A 358 -15.74 12.29 -0.17
C PHE A 358 -15.01 11.61 -1.32
N ILE A 359 -15.66 11.57 -2.47
CA ILE A 359 -15.06 11.17 -3.73
C ILE A 359 -14.81 12.42 -4.55
N CYS A 360 -13.54 12.64 -4.89
CA CYS A 360 -13.08 13.88 -5.49
C CYS A 360 -12.48 13.65 -6.87
N CYS A 361 -12.78 14.51 -7.81
CA CYS A 361 -12.11 14.58 -9.09
C CYS A 361 -12.14 15.99 -9.66
N SER A 362 -11.21 16.32 -10.56
CA SER A 362 -11.36 17.49 -11.40
C SER A 362 -12.57 17.30 -12.32
N SER A 363 -13.43 18.29 -12.48
CA SER A 363 -14.63 18.18 -13.33
C SER A 363 -14.32 17.94 -14.81
N ALA A 364 -13.13 18.32 -15.26
CA ALA A 364 -12.70 18.20 -16.64
C ALA A 364 -11.17 18.00 -16.74
N TYR A 365 -10.71 17.59 -17.92
CA TYR A 365 -9.30 17.56 -18.31
C TYR A 365 -9.16 17.91 -19.79
N THR A 366 -8.00 18.44 -20.15
CA THR A 366 -7.63 18.71 -21.55
C THR A 366 -6.70 17.61 -22.04
N ASP A 367 -7.01 16.98 -23.15
CA ASP A 367 -6.18 15.96 -23.74
C ASP A 367 -4.96 16.54 -24.51
N LYS A 368 -4.13 15.67 -25.06
CA LYS A 368 -2.93 16.08 -25.83
C LYS A 368 -3.23 16.85 -27.11
N SER A 369 -4.45 16.75 -27.62
CA SER A 369 -4.92 17.51 -28.81
C SER A 369 -5.45 18.90 -28.44
N GLY A 370 -5.54 19.23 -27.15
CA GLY A 370 -6.15 20.47 -26.66
C GLY A 370 -7.66 20.39 -26.47
N THR A 371 -8.27 19.21 -26.62
CA THR A 371 -9.73 19.04 -26.47
C THR A 371 -10.10 18.89 -25.01
N LEU A 372 -11.09 19.66 -24.56
CA LEU A 372 -11.63 19.59 -23.20
C LEU A 372 -12.63 18.45 -23.08
N HIS A 373 -12.44 17.59 -22.08
CA HIS A 373 -13.30 16.45 -21.77
C HIS A 373 -13.86 16.58 -20.34
N SER A 374 -15.16 16.30 -20.17
CA SER A 374 -15.76 16.19 -18.84
C SER A 374 -15.36 14.86 -18.18
N ARG A 375 -15.12 14.91 -16.86
CA ARG A 375 -15.00 13.71 -16.00
C ARG A 375 -16.32 13.35 -15.34
N ILE A 376 -17.29 14.26 -15.40
CA ILE A 376 -18.69 13.98 -15.02
C ILE A 376 -19.41 13.61 -16.31
N ARG A 377 -19.81 12.33 -16.43
CA ARG A 377 -20.34 11.74 -17.66
C ARG A 377 -21.84 11.48 -17.55
N PRO A 378 -22.61 11.47 -18.65
CA PRO A 378 -23.98 10.97 -18.62
C PRO A 378 -24.05 9.52 -18.12
N THR A 379 -23.16 8.64 -18.61
CA THR A 379 -22.90 7.29 -18.16
C THR A 379 -21.41 7.02 -18.26
N LEU A 380 -20.85 6.17 -17.39
CA LEU A 380 -19.48 5.70 -17.56
C LEU A 380 -19.33 5.03 -18.93
N SER A 381 -18.13 5.16 -19.52
CA SER A 381 -17.82 4.51 -20.79
C SER A 381 -17.93 2.98 -20.68
N SER A 382 -18.41 2.33 -21.72
CA SER A 382 -18.39 0.86 -21.78
C SER A 382 -16.98 0.33 -21.52
N GLY A 383 -16.85 -0.62 -20.61
CA GLY A 383 -15.56 -1.18 -20.18
C GLY A 383 -14.86 -0.40 -19.07
N SER A 384 -15.41 0.72 -18.59
CA SER A 384 -14.96 1.33 -17.33
C SER A 384 -15.32 0.43 -16.15
N ILE A 385 -14.44 0.41 -15.15
CA ILE A 385 -14.69 -0.32 -13.90
C ILE A 385 -15.48 0.59 -12.97
N VAL A 386 -16.54 0.07 -12.37
CA VAL A 386 -17.28 0.74 -11.29
C VAL A 386 -16.64 0.35 -9.97
N THR A 387 -15.90 1.25 -9.38
CA THR A 387 -15.20 1.03 -8.10
C THR A 387 -16.17 1.11 -6.92
N ASP A 388 -17.09 2.07 -6.96
CA ASP A 388 -18.20 2.19 -6.01
C ASP A 388 -19.38 2.96 -6.62
N THR A 389 -20.49 3.06 -5.87
CA THR A 389 -21.71 3.80 -6.27
C THR A 389 -22.34 4.53 -5.08
#